data_6f0ae49a98543d31c139e140fc142e7b
#
_entry.id   6f0ae49a98543d31c139e140fc142e7b
#
_cell.length_a   1.000
_cell.length_b   1.000
_cell.length_c   1.000
_cell.angle_alpha   90.00
_cell.angle_beta   90.00
_cell.angle_gamma   90.00
#
_symmetry.space_group_name_H-M   'P 1'
#
loop_
_entity.id
_entity.type
_entity.pdbx_description
1 polymer ?
#
loop_
_entity_poly.entity_id
_entity_poly.type
_entity_poly.pdbx_seq_one_letter_code
_entity_poly.pdbx_strand_id
1 'polypeptide(L)'
;MRISTQTDIIFPAFGIDEGMKIFKEAGFDALDFSMFYMNSSFESVLGNMSEDELVGKLLESSEKYSLPFNQAHAPFPSYRFGNEEYNKFVYEKLKLSIRIAGKIGASQIIVHPTACPDGVDQKQFNIDFYNSLKPLCEEFGTKIALENMFGHDDRRHVMLANVCSYGEQLAEYYDA
;
A
#
# COMPACT_ATOMS: atom_id res chain seq x y z
N MET A 1 8.50 18.10 13.96
CA MET A 1 8.30 16.69 13.57
C MET A 1 6.92 16.62 12.93
N ARG A 2 6.76 15.90 11.82
CA ARG A 2 5.44 15.68 11.20
C ARG A 2 4.96 14.27 11.56
N ILE A 3 3.66 14.14 11.84
CA ILE A 3 3.03 12.88 12.24
C ILE A 3 2.05 12.46 11.14
N SER A 4 2.18 11.22 10.66
CA SER A 4 1.31 10.63 9.66
C SER A 4 0.70 9.32 10.18
N THR A 5 -0.45 8.94 9.66
CA THR A 5 -1.10 7.68 9.99
C THR A 5 -1.83 7.10 8.77
N GLN A 6 -2.12 5.80 8.83
CA GLN A 6 -2.88 5.08 7.80
C GLN A 6 -4.37 5.40 7.86
N THR A 7 -5.01 5.33 6.69
CA THR A 7 -6.46 5.61 6.54
C THR A 7 -7.34 4.36 6.54
N ASP A 8 -6.76 3.18 6.73
CA ASP A 8 -7.35 1.85 6.51
C ASP A 8 -8.65 1.56 7.29
N ILE A 9 -8.82 2.16 8.47
CA ILE A 9 -10.01 1.98 9.31
C ILE A 9 -10.98 3.16 9.15
N ILE A 10 -10.46 4.37 9.15
CA ILE A 10 -11.30 5.59 9.23
C ILE A 10 -12.02 5.86 7.91
N PHE A 11 -11.33 5.82 6.77
CA PHE A 11 -11.97 6.10 5.48
C PHE A 11 -13.05 5.09 5.09
N PRO A 12 -12.86 3.77 5.26
CA PRO A 12 -13.94 2.80 5.02
C PRO A 12 -15.13 2.96 5.95
N ALA A 13 -14.93 3.43 7.19
CA ALA A 13 -15.98 3.56 8.19
C ALA A 13 -16.78 4.88 8.06
N PHE A 14 -16.10 6.00 7.74
CA PHE A 14 -16.68 7.34 7.78
C PHE A 14 -16.70 8.05 6.42
N GLY A 15 -16.09 7.48 5.40
CA GLY A 15 -15.85 8.13 4.11
C GLY A 15 -14.68 9.12 4.15
N ILE A 16 -14.36 9.70 2.99
CA ILE A 16 -13.15 10.52 2.82
C ILE A 16 -13.26 11.84 3.59
N ASP A 17 -14.32 12.60 3.39
CA ASP A 17 -14.44 13.96 3.94
C ASP A 17 -14.49 13.97 5.47
N GLU A 18 -15.36 13.16 6.07
CA GLU A 18 -15.43 13.06 7.54
C GLU A 18 -14.19 12.41 8.12
N GLY A 19 -13.60 11.42 7.44
CA GLY A 19 -12.33 10.82 7.84
C GLY A 19 -11.18 11.82 7.85
N MET A 20 -11.07 12.68 6.85
CA MET A 20 -10.08 13.77 6.81
C MET A 20 -10.25 14.73 7.99
N LYS A 21 -11.49 15.10 8.30
CA LYS A 21 -11.80 15.94 9.46
C LYS A 21 -11.36 15.29 10.76
N ILE A 22 -11.68 14.01 10.97
CA ILE A 22 -11.26 13.25 12.16
C ILE A 22 -9.74 13.26 12.30
N PHE A 23 -8.98 12.97 11.24
CA PHE A 23 -7.52 12.99 11.28
C PHE A 23 -6.96 14.38 11.56
N LYS A 24 -7.55 15.42 10.98
CA LYS A 24 -7.14 16.81 11.23
C LYS A 24 -7.37 17.22 12.69
N GLU A 25 -8.53 16.90 13.25
CA GLU A 25 -8.88 17.18 14.65
C GLU A 25 -8.00 16.38 15.62
N ALA A 26 -7.56 15.17 15.23
CA ALA A 26 -6.60 14.36 15.99
C ALA A 26 -5.15 14.90 15.94
N GLY A 27 -4.87 15.89 15.08
CA GLY A 27 -3.57 16.56 15.02
C GLY A 27 -2.54 15.91 14.09
N PHE A 28 -2.96 15.11 13.14
CA PHE A 28 -2.05 14.58 12.11
C PHE A 28 -1.66 15.66 11.09
N ASP A 29 -0.43 15.56 10.58
CA ASP A 29 0.15 16.49 9.60
C ASP A 29 0.04 15.98 8.16
N ALA A 30 -0.09 14.67 7.98
CA ALA A 30 -0.20 13.99 6.70
C ALA A 30 -0.88 12.64 6.85
N LEU A 31 -1.25 12.01 5.72
CA LEU A 31 -1.88 10.70 5.71
C LEU A 31 -1.14 9.72 4.80
N ASP A 32 -1.20 8.45 5.18
CA ASP A 32 -0.85 7.29 4.41
C ASP A 32 -2.13 6.67 3.85
N PHE A 33 -2.35 6.83 2.54
CA PHE A 33 -3.58 6.34 1.91
C PHE A 33 -3.54 4.83 1.72
N SER A 34 -4.29 4.11 2.54
CA SER A 34 -4.37 2.64 2.48
C SER A 34 -5.39 2.16 1.47
N MET A 35 -4.94 1.30 0.55
CA MET A 35 -5.76 0.67 -0.49
C MET A 35 -5.90 -0.85 -0.29
N PHE A 36 -5.79 -1.35 0.93
CA PHE A 36 -5.92 -2.78 1.27
C PHE A 36 -7.24 -3.37 0.82
N TYR A 37 -8.33 -2.60 0.84
CA TYR A 37 -9.65 -3.02 0.39
C TYR A 37 -9.70 -3.43 -1.09
N MET A 38 -8.73 -3.03 -1.91
CA MET A 38 -8.69 -3.37 -3.34
C MET A 38 -8.28 -4.82 -3.61
N ASN A 39 -7.83 -5.58 -2.61
CA ASN A 39 -7.38 -6.97 -2.76
C ASN A 39 -8.52 -7.99 -2.93
N SER A 40 -9.75 -7.55 -2.77
CA SER A 40 -10.94 -8.39 -2.88
C SER A 40 -12.05 -7.66 -3.63
N SER A 41 -13.11 -8.37 -3.98
CA SER A 41 -14.36 -7.80 -4.48
C SER A 41 -15.15 -7.08 -3.37
N PHE A 42 -14.46 -6.59 -2.35
CA PHE A 42 -15.06 -6.04 -1.15
C PHE A 42 -15.85 -4.77 -1.46
N GLU A 43 -17.12 -4.76 -1.08
CA GLU A 43 -17.98 -3.58 -1.12
C GLU A 43 -17.55 -2.60 -0.01
N SER A 44 -16.55 -1.78 -0.31
CA SER A 44 -16.27 -0.62 0.54
C SER A 44 -16.92 0.62 -0.07
N VAL A 45 -17.19 1.61 0.75
CA VAL A 45 -17.65 2.95 0.30
C VAL A 45 -16.70 3.53 -0.75
N LEU A 46 -15.42 3.16 -0.70
CA LEU A 46 -14.38 3.58 -1.64
C LEU A 46 -14.33 2.70 -2.90
N GLY A 47 -14.74 1.43 -2.80
CA GLY A 47 -14.61 0.44 -3.89
C GLY A 47 -15.54 0.63 -5.07
N ASN A 48 -16.58 1.42 -4.92
CA ASN A 48 -17.58 1.71 -5.96
C ASN A 48 -17.28 2.98 -6.77
N MET A 49 -16.18 3.69 -6.46
CA MET A 49 -15.77 4.89 -7.17
C MET A 49 -14.88 4.54 -8.38
N SER A 50 -15.03 5.29 -9.45
CA SER A 50 -14.03 5.29 -10.52
C SER A 50 -12.69 5.88 -10.01
N GLU A 51 -11.59 5.59 -10.73
CA GLU A 51 -10.28 6.15 -10.38
C GLU A 51 -10.33 7.68 -10.26
N ASP A 52 -10.93 8.36 -11.26
CA ASP A 52 -11.00 9.82 -11.31
C ASP A 52 -11.88 10.40 -10.21
N GLU A 53 -12.99 9.74 -9.89
CA GLU A 53 -13.87 10.16 -8.79
C GLU A 53 -13.16 10.03 -7.43
N LEU A 54 -12.47 8.91 -7.20
CA LEU A 54 -11.73 8.68 -5.96
C LEU A 54 -10.61 9.72 -5.80
N VAL A 55 -9.78 9.90 -6.83
CA VAL A 55 -8.69 10.88 -6.82
C VAL A 55 -9.23 12.29 -6.62
N GLY A 56 -10.32 12.67 -7.32
CA GLY A 56 -10.95 13.99 -7.16
C GLY A 56 -11.36 14.25 -5.72
N LYS A 57 -12.08 13.32 -5.08
CA LYS A 57 -12.50 13.44 -3.67
C LYS A 57 -11.33 13.49 -2.69
N LEU A 58 -10.28 12.69 -2.93
CA LEU A 58 -9.09 12.70 -2.09
C LEU A 58 -8.38 14.06 -2.16
N LEU A 59 -8.18 14.62 -3.34
CA LEU A 59 -7.54 15.92 -3.53
C LEU A 59 -8.38 17.07 -2.96
N GLU A 60 -9.69 17.10 -3.23
CA GLU A 60 -10.60 18.10 -2.68
C GLU A 60 -10.56 18.12 -1.14
N SER A 61 -10.66 16.95 -0.52
CA SER A 61 -10.63 16.85 0.94
C SER A 61 -9.25 17.16 1.51
N SER A 62 -8.16 16.76 0.84
CA SER A 62 -6.78 17.10 1.21
C SER A 62 -6.57 18.61 1.23
N GLU A 63 -7.04 19.32 0.23
CA GLU A 63 -6.97 20.79 0.17
C GLU A 63 -7.82 21.44 1.26
N LYS A 64 -9.09 21.03 1.39
CA LYS A 64 -10.05 21.54 2.37
C LYS A 64 -9.51 21.49 3.80
N TYR A 65 -8.90 20.40 4.20
CA TYR A 65 -8.37 20.20 5.55
C TYR A 65 -6.87 20.51 5.70
N SER A 66 -6.18 20.90 4.61
CA SER A 66 -4.73 21.08 4.58
C SER A 66 -4.02 19.87 5.18
N LEU A 67 -4.36 18.68 4.69
CA LEU A 67 -3.87 17.39 5.17
C LEU A 67 -3.42 16.54 3.96
N PRO A 68 -2.15 16.66 3.53
CA PRO A 68 -1.64 16.00 2.33
C PRO A 68 -1.43 14.50 2.55
N PHE A 69 -1.36 13.76 1.44
CA PHE A 69 -0.88 12.39 1.42
C PHE A 69 0.65 12.38 1.22
N ASN A 70 1.39 11.81 2.16
CA ASN A 70 2.85 11.67 2.05
C ASN A 70 3.27 10.27 1.62
N GLN A 71 2.40 9.29 1.78
CA GLN A 71 2.62 7.87 1.50
C GLN A 71 1.30 7.22 1.09
N ALA A 72 1.39 6.06 0.46
CA ALA A 72 0.25 5.18 0.20
C ALA A 72 0.63 3.72 0.47
N HIS A 73 -0.37 2.87 0.74
CA HIS A 73 -0.23 1.42 0.81
C HIS A 73 -1.02 0.75 -0.30
N ALA A 74 -0.35 -0.14 -1.02
CA ALA A 74 -0.96 -0.96 -2.05
C ALA A 74 -1.80 -2.11 -1.45
N PRO A 75 -2.64 -2.78 -2.27
CA PRO A 75 -3.35 -3.99 -1.86
C PRO A 75 -2.41 -5.08 -1.33
N PHE A 76 -2.83 -5.78 -0.30
CA PHE A 76 -2.10 -6.88 0.31
C PHE A 76 -3.02 -8.11 0.52
N PRO A 77 -2.52 -9.33 0.28
CA PRO A 77 -1.20 -9.72 -0.23
C PRO A 77 -0.97 -9.30 -1.69
N SER A 78 0.28 -8.94 -1.99
CA SER A 78 0.66 -8.50 -3.35
C SER A 78 0.73 -9.66 -4.36
N TYR A 79 0.90 -10.90 -3.86
CA TYR A 79 0.99 -12.13 -4.64
C TYR A 79 0.62 -13.35 -3.79
N ARG A 80 0.07 -14.40 -4.42
CA ARG A 80 -0.24 -15.70 -3.78
C ARG A 80 0.23 -16.83 -4.67
N PHE A 81 1.22 -17.60 -4.22
CA PHE A 81 1.69 -18.77 -4.94
C PHE A 81 0.57 -19.78 -5.16
N GLY A 82 0.48 -20.32 -6.38
CA GLY A 82 -0.55 -21.29 -6.76
C GLY A 82 -1.94 -20.69 -7.03
N ASN A 83 -2.10 -19.35 -7.02
CA ASN A 83 -3.37 -18.70 -7.33
C ASN A 83 -3.21 -17.66 -8.44
N GLU A 84 -3.13 -18.15 -9.69
CA GLU A 84 -2.92 -17.28 -10.84
C GLU A 84 -4.05 -16.29 -11.10
N GLU A 85 -5.29 -16.68 -10.81
CA GLU A 85 -6.46 -15.79 -10.99
C GLU A 85 -6.34 -14.58 -10.04
N TYR A 86 -6.06 -14.84 -8.75
CA TYR A 86 -5.80 -13.79 -7.80
C TYR A 86 -4.62 -12.92 -8.23
N ASN A 87 -3.52 -13.53 -8.68
CA ASN A 87 -2.32 -12.79 -9.07
C ASN A 87 -2.55 -11.84 -10.24
N LYS A 88 -3.30 -12.27 -11.26
CA LYS A 88 -3.72 -11.39 -12.35
C LYS A 88 -4.59 -10.24 -11.86
N PHE A 89 -5.57 -10.54 -11.02
CA PHE A 89 -6.47 -9.54 -10.46
C PHE A 89 -5.72 -8.52 -9.60
N VAL A 90 -4.92 -8.98 -8.62
CA VAL A 90 -4.22 -8.07 -7.70
C VAL A 90 -3.15 -7.25 -8.41
N TYR A 91 -2.50 -7.78 -9.44
CA TYR A 91 -1.51 -7.05 -10.22
C TYR A 91 -2.12 -5.82 -10.92
N GLU A 92 -3.33 -5.94 -11.48
CA GLU A 92 -4.07 -4.78 -12.01
C GLU A 92 -4.44 -3.78 -10.90
N LYS A 93 -4.76 -4.26 -9.70
CA LYS A 93 -5.02 -3.39 -8.54
C LYS A 93 -3.77 -2.70 -8.01
N LEU A 94 -2.61 -3.36 -8.06
CA LEU A 94 -1.32 -2.75 -7.76
C LEU A 94 -1.01 -1.61 -8.74
N LYS A 95 -1.21 -1.83 -10.03
CA LYS A 95 -1.04 -0.78 -11.04
C LYS A 95 -2.00 0.39 -10.82
N LEU A 96 -3.26 0.11 -10.47
CA LEU A 96 -4.24 1.14 -10.12
C LEU A 96 -3.80 1.93 -8.88
N SER A 97 -3.33 1.24 -7.85
CA SER A 97 -2.88 1.89 -6.61
C SER A 97 -1.66 2.79 -6.81
N ILE A 98 -0.73 2.41 -7.70
CA ILE A 98 0.43 3.25 -8.09
C ILE A 98 -0.05 4.53 -8.79
N ARG A 99 -0.99 4.42 -9.74
CA ARG A 99 -1.55 5.61 -10.40
C ARG A 99 -2.24 6.55 -9.42
N ILE A 100 -3.06 6.01 -8.53
CA ILE A 100 -3.74 6.79 -7.49
C ILE A 100 -2.71 7.47 -6.60
N ALA A 101 -1.72 6.75 -6.09
CA ALA A 101 -0.66 7.29 -5.23
C ALA A 101 0.04 8.48 -5.88
N GLY A 102 0.46 8.35 -7.14
CA GLY A 102 1.07 9.45 -7.88
C GLY A 102 0.13 10.64 -8.08
N LYS A 103 -1.13 10.39 -8.49
CA LYS A 103 -2.13 11.45 -8.72
C LYS A 103 -2.46 12.23 -7.45
N ILE A 104 -2.47 11.61 -6.27
CA ILE A 104 -2.72 12.29 -4.98
C ILE A 104 -1.46 12.92 -4.37
N GLY A 105 -0.31 12.82 -5.04
CA GLY A 105 0.96 13.42 -4.62
C GLY A 105 1.71 12.62 -3.55
N ALA A 106 1.36 11.35 -3.31
CA ALA A 106 2.13 10.47 -2.43
C ALA A 106 3.48 10.14 -3.09
N SER A 107 4.57 10.56 -2.46
CA SER A 107 5.93 10.39 -3.00
C SER A 107 6.40 8.93 -2.99
N GLN A 108 5.74 8.08 -2.22
CA GLN A 108 6.04 6.66 -2.08
C GLN A 108 4.78 5.83 -1.86
N ILE A 109 4.82 4.59 -2.36
CA ILE A 109 3.80 3.58 -2.13
C ILE A 109 4.43 2.32 -1.58
N ILE A 110 3.92 1.82 -0.47
CA ILE A 110 4.34 0.53 0.09
C ILE A 110 3.70 -0.59 -0.73
N VAL A 111 4.54 -1.47 -1.26
CA VAL A 111 4.16 -2.74 -1.86
C VAL A 111 4.86 -3.83 -1.05
N HIS A 112 4.07 -4.60 -0.31
CA HIS A 112 4.62 -5.61 0.60
C HIS A 112 5.34 -6.73 -0.16
N PRO A 113 6.51 -7.19 0.32
CA PRO A 113 7.18 -8.34 -0.25
C PRO A 113 6.40 -9.63 0.01
N THR A 114 6.61 -10.61 -0.85
CA THR A 114 5.95 -11.90 -0.80
C THR A 114 6.88 -12.96 -0.20
N ALA A 115 6.40 -13.69 0.81
CA ALA A 115 7.06 -14.89 1.28
C ALA A 115 6.92 -16.02 0.24
N CYS A 116 8.02 -16.65 -0.13
CA CYS A 116 8.05 -17.69 -1.14
C CYS A 116 8.08 -19.09 -0.52
N PRO A 117 7.52 -20.09 -1.19
CA PRO A 117 7.64 -21.49 -0.78
C PRO A 117 9.07 -22.00 -0.96
N ASP A 118 9.39 -23.14 -0.33
CA ASP A 118 10.68 -23.80 -0.46
C ASP A 118 11.04 -24.07 -1.93
N GLY A 119 12.28 -23.81 -2.29
CA GLY A 119 12.82 -24.01 -3.63
C GLY A 119 12.64 -22.79 -4.58
N VAL A 120 11.98 -21.73 -4.14
CA VAL A 120 11.92 -20.46 -4.88
C VAL A 120 12.95 -19.49 -4.29
N ASP A 121 13.76 -18.86 -5.13
CA ASP A 121 14.62 -17.76 -4.72
C ASP A 121 13.76 -16.53 -4.35
N GLN A 122 13.49 -16.38 -3.07
CA GLN A 122 12.62 -15.35 -2.54
C GLN A 122 13.13 -13.93 -2.84
N LYS A 123 14.46 -13.74 -2.79
CA LYS A 123 15.05 -12.42 -3.08
C LYS A 123 14.85 -12.07 -4.55
N GLN A 124 15.26 -12.96 -5.45
CA GLN A 124 15.13 -12.69 -6.89
C GLN A 124 13.67 -12.52 -7.32
N PHE A 125 12.76 -13.35 -6.77
CA PHE A 125 11.33 -13.23 -7.05
C PHE A 125 10.79 -11.83 -6.71
N ASN A 126 11.08 -11.33 -5.52
CA ASN A 126 10.59 -10.01 -5.10
C ASN A 126 11.24 -8.87 -5.90
N ILE A 127 12.55 -8.98 -6.21
CA ILE A 127 13.25 -8.00 -7.06
C ILE A 127 12.60 -7.93 -8.44
N ASP A 128 12.36 -9.06 -9.09
CA ASP A 128 11.72 -9.11 -10.41
C ASP A 128 10.30 -8.55 -10.36
N PHE A 129 9.57 -8.86 -9.30
CA PHE A 129 8.23 -8.35 -9.07
C PHE A 129 8.21 -6.82 -8.93
N TYR A 130 9.08 -6.24 -8.11
CA TYR A 130 9.20 -4.79 -7.98
C TYR A 130 9.65 -4.11 -9.27
N ASN A 131 10.62 -4.70 -9.96
CA ASN A 131 11.07 -4.19 -11.25
C ASN A 131 9.97 -4.18 -12.31
N SER A 132 9.00 -5.09 -12.24
CA SER A 132 7.83 -5.11 -13.14
C SER A 132 6.89 -3.90 -12.93
N LEU A 133 6.88 -3.31 -11.74
CA LEU A 133 6.05 -2.15 -11.37
C LEU A 133 6.80 -0.81 -11.50
N LYS A 134 8.12 -0.83 -11.48
CA LYS A 134 8.99 0.35 -11.50
C LYS A 134 8.69 1.35 -12.63
N PRO A 135 8.51 0.93 -13.91
CA PRO A 135 8.20 1.86 -14.98
C PRO A 135 6.94 2.69 -14.72
N LEU A 136 5.92 2.07 -14.14
CA LEU A 136 4.68 2.76 -13.79
C LEU A 136 4.89 3.76 -12.63
N CYS A 137 5.71 3.39 -11.66
CA CYS A 137 6.07 4.30 -10.57
C CYS A 137 6.80 5.54 -11.08
N GLU A 138 7.72 5.36 -12.05
CA GLU A 138 8.43 6.46 -12.70
C GLU A 138 7.48 7.37 -13.49
N GLU A 139 6.53 6.79 -14.23
CA GLU A 139 5.51 7.52 -14.98
C GLU A 139 4.65 8.43 -14.08
N PHE A 140 4.26 7.92 -12.91
CA PHE A 140 3.38 8.65 -11.99
C PHE A 140 4.11 9.40 -10.87
N GLY A 141 5.44 9.44 -10.88
CA GLY A 141 6.25 10.24 -9.95
C GLY A 141 6.23 9.74 -8.50
N THR A 142 5.93 8.46 -8.28
CA THR A 142 6.00 7.81 -6.98
C THR A 142 7.13 6.77 -6.94
N LYS A 143 7.47 6.24 -5.77
CA LYS A 143 8.49 5.20 -5.60
C LYS A 143 7.93 4.06 -4.75
N ILE A 144 8.34 2.83 -5.04
CA ILE A 144 8.05 1.71 -4.16
C ILE A 144 8.88 1.86 -2.89
N ALA A 145 8.21 1.80 -1.74
CA ALA A 145 8.85 1.68 -0.45
C ALA A 145 8.79 0.22 0.01
N LEU A 146 9.92 -0.30 0.44
CA LEU A 146 10.04 -1.62 1.02
C LEU A 146 9.64 -1.57 2.50
N GLU A 147 8.92 -2.58 2.95
CA GLU A 147 8.53 -2.72 4.35
C GLU A 147 9.08 -4.03 4.93
N ASN A 148 9.52 -3.96 6.18
CA ASN A 148 9.88 -5.14 6.93
C ASN A 148 8.63 -5.89 7.39
N MET A 149 8.56 -7.18 7.06
CA MET A 149 7.39 -8.01 7.35
C MET A 149 7.59 -8.85 8.61
N PHE A 150 6.50 -9.17 9.26
CA PHE A 150 6.47 -10.15 10.33
C PHE A 150 5.50 -11.29 9.97
N GLY A 151 5.77 -12.48 10.53
CA GLY A 151 4.84 -13.59 10.56
C GLY A 151 4.17 -13.69 11.93
N HIS A 152 3.16 -14.53 12.05
CA HIS A 152 2.48 -14.78 13.30
C HIS A 152 2.32 -16.30 13.52
N ASP A 153 2.68 -16.79 14.70
CA ASP A 153 2.35 -18.15 15.15
C ASP A 153 1.12 -18.06 16.06
N ASP A 154 -0.05 -18.33 15.50
CA ASP A 154 -1.32 -18.23 16.21
C ASP A 154 -1.42 -19.18 17.40
N ARG A 155 -0.69 -20.31 17.37
CA ARG A 155 -0.72 -21.30 18.47
C ARG A 155 0.08 -20.83 19.67
N ARG A 156 1.18 -20.11 19.41
CA ARG A 156 2.09 -19.62 20.46
C ARG A 156 1.85 -18.15 20.79
N HIS A 157 1.00 -17.45 20.04
CA HIS A 157 0.77 -16.01 20.15
C HIS A 157 2.06 -15.18 20.09
N VAL A 158 2.98 -15.56 19.19
CA VAL A 158 4.27 -14.86 19.02
C VAL A 158 4.45 -14.39 17.58
N MET A 159 5.15 -13.26 17.44
CA MET A 159 5.60 -12.79 16.13
C MET A 159 6.83 -13.57 15.69
N LEU A 160 6.88 -13.90 14.41
CA LEU A 160 8.00 -14.58 13.77
C LEU A 160 8.65 -13.67 12.74
N ALA A 161 9.93 -13.88 12.46
CA ALA A 161 10.59 -13.26 11.33
C ALA A 161 9.95 -13.72 10.01
N ASN A 162 9.83 -12.79 9.07
CA ASN A 162 9.32 -13.01 7.72
C ASN A 162 10.23 -12.25 6.73
N VAL A 163 9.78 -12.02 5.50
CA VAL A 163 10.57 -11.31 4.49
C VAL A 163 10.96 -9.93 4.99
N CYS A 164 12.23 -9.58 4.80
CA CYS A 164 12.79 -8.29 5.21
C CYS A 164 12.67 -7.96 6.71
N SER A 165 12.48 -8.96 7.59
CA SER A 165 12.40 -8.74 9.04
C SER A 165 13.70 -8.23 9.66
N TYR A 166 14.84 -8.52 9.04
CA TYR A 166 16.16 -8.11 9.50
C TYR A 166 16.71 -6.97 8.63
N GLY A 167 17.39 -6.02 9.26
CA GLY A 167 17.91 -4.83 8.58
C GLY A 167 18.88 -5.16 7.43
N GLU A 168 19.74 -6.17 7.60
CA GLU A 168 20.64 -6.64 6.55
C GLU A 168 19.88 -7.17 5.34
N GLN A 169 18.84 -7.97 5.58
CA GLN A 169 17.99 -8.48 4.50
C GLN A 169 17.25 -7.34 3.77
N LEU A 170 16.72 -6.37 4.50
CA LEU A 170 16.06 -5.21 3.90
C LEU A 170 17.03 -4.40 3.02
N ALA A 171 18.27 -4.19 3.49
CA ALA A 171 19.30 -3.50 2.74
C ALA A 171 19.66 -4.22 1.43
N GLU A 172 19.75 -5.55 1.44
CA GLU A 172 20.00 -6.34 0.23
C GLU A 172 18.93 -6.20 -0.86
N TYR A 173 17.66 -5.99 -0.47
CA TYR A 173 16.58 -5.72 -1.43
C TYR A 173 16.62 -4.28 -1.94
N TYR A 174 17.02 -3.34 -1.09
CA TYR A 174 17.12 -1.94 -1.45
C TYR A 174 18.25 -1.67 -2.45
N ASP A 175 19.38 -2.37 -2.31
CA ASP A 175 20.57 -2.22 -3.15
C ASP A 175 20.49 -2.97 -4.49
N ALA A 176 19.46 -3.78 -4.73
CA ALA A 176 19.27 -4.58 -5.93
C ALA A 176 18.36 -3.92 -6.96
#